data_3ca4772c6625b72fff2c115f8c8b4184
#
_entry.id   3ca4772c6625b72fff2c115f8c8b4184
#
_cell.length_a   1.000
_cell.length_b   1.000
_cell.length_c   1.000
_cell.angle_alpha   90.00
_cell.angle_beta   90.00
_cell.angle_gamma   90.00
#
_symmetry.space_group_name_H-M   'P 1'
#
loop_
_entity.id
_entity.type
_entity.pdbx_description
1 polymer ?
#
loop_
_entity_poly.entity_id
_entity_poly.type
_entity_poly.pdbx_seq_one_letter_code
_entity_poly.pdbx_strand_id
1 'polypeptide(L)'
;MLKISSKCMYFLQVSIIAFMLSACSSLKITDEIVPSDGVQGITISKKSKATQKILDSATIYFEYDSSRLSSESIKTLRDIVELMKTDKAMTLSLQGHADERGTREYNLALGQRRSESVSSYLIASGLSNSRMEAISYG
;
A
#
# COMPACT_ATOMS: atom_id res chain seq x y z
N MET A 1 14.34 51.45 30.83
CA MET A 1 15.37 50.86 29.96
C MET A 1 16.24 49.95 30.81
N LEU A 2 16.03 48.62 30.73
CA LEU A 2 16.86 47.63 31.41
C LEU A 2 18.08 47.33 30.54
N LYS A 3 19.27 47.68 30.99
CA LYS A 3 20.53 47.27 30.40
C LYS A 3 20.84 45.84 30.85
N ILE A 4 20.64 44.87 30.01
CA ILE A 4 21.05 43.47 30.23
C ILE A 4 22.57 43.43 29.99
N SER A 5 23.35 43.10 31.01
CA SER A 5 24.80 43.00 30.93
C SER A 5 25.23 41.85 30.00
N SER A 6 26.17 42.12 29.09
CA SER A 6 26.67 41.15 28.11
C SER A 6 27.22 39.86 28.75
N LYS A 7 27.62 39.89 29.99
CA LYS A 7 28.08 38.71 30.77
C LYS A 7 26.95 37.71 31.08
N CYS A 8 25.71 38.18 31.22
CA CYS A 8 24.55 37.30 31.47
C CYS A 8 24.15 36.53 30.21
N MET A 9 24.35 37.11 29.04
CA MET A 9 24.04 36.49 27.74
C MET A 9 25.05 35.37 27.40
N TYR A 10 26.32 35.49 27.81
CA TYR A 10 27.33 34.43 27.61
C TYR A 10 27.06 33.20 28.47
N PHE A 11 26.60 33.38 29.73
CA PHE A 11 26.25 32.26 30.61
C PHE A 11 25.03 31.50 30.10
N LEU A 12 24.06 32.18 29.49
CA LEU A 12 22.89 31.55 28.90
C LEU A 12 23.23 30.70 27.64
N GLN A 13 24.14 31.19 26.80
CA GLN A 13 24.60 30.48 25.62
C GLN A 13 25.44 29.24 25.95
N VAL A 14 26.30 29.29 26.92
CA VAL A 14 27.13 28.14 27.36
C VAL A 14 26.27 27.05 27.98
N SER A 15 25.19 27.40 28.70
CA SER A 15 24.26 26.42 29.27
C SER A 15 23.44 25.67 28.22
N ILE A 16 23.07 26.32 27.08
CA ILE A 16 22.31 25.70 25.98
C ILE A 16 23.19 24.74 25.19
N ILE A 17 24.48 25.03 25.01
CA ILE A 17 25.42 24.17 24.29
C ILE A 17 25.74 22.89 25.09
N ALA A 18 25.79 22.96 26.41
CA ALA A 18 26.04 21.81 27.28
C ALA A 18 24.85 20.82 27.34
N PHE A 19 23.62 21.26 27.02
CA PHE A 19 22.42 20.40 27.05
C PHE A 19 22.21 19.60 25.78
N MET A 20 22.89 19.97 24.67
CA MET A 20 22.75 19.30 23.34
C MET A 20 23.67 18.09 23.16
N LEU A 21 24.56 17.77 24.07
CA LEU A 21 25.54 16.68 23.95
C LEU A 21 25.15 15.39 24.71
N SER A 22 23.95 15.29 25.28
CA SER A 22 23.55 14.15 26.11
C SER A 22 22.48 13.22 25.47
N ALA A 23 22.25 13.29 24.16
CA ALA A 23 21.30 12.42 23.48
C ALA A 23 22.00 11.46 22.49
N CYS A 24 23.01 10.71 22.96
CA CYS A 24 23.48 9.48 22.32
C CYS A 24 23.01 8.31 23.16
N SER A 25 21.74 7.94 23.06
CA SER A 25 21.28 6.63 23.50
C SER A 25 21.56 5.63 22.37
N SER A 26 22.49 4.73 22.66
CA SER A 26 22.85 3.58 21.83
C SER A 26 21.63 2.80 21.39
N LEU A 27 21.33 2.85 20.10
CA LEU A 27 20.47 1.89 19.45
C LEU A 27 21.25 0.56 19.45
N LYS A 28 20.90 -0.37 20.33
CA LYS A 28 21.37 -1.75 20.25
C LYS A 28 20.70 -2.39 19.04
N ILE A 29 21.45 -2.44 17.94
CA ILE A 29 21.15 -3.35 16.83
C ILE A 29 21.56 -4.73 17.32
N THR A 30 20.59 -5.53 17.70
CA THR A 30 20.77 -6.98 17.79
C THR A 30 20.81 -7.51 16.37
N ASP A 31 21.99 -7.86 15.90
CA ASP A 31 22.18 -8.70 14.72
C ASP A 31 21.57 -10.08 15.01
N GLU A 32 20.31 -10.24 14.64
CA GLU A 32 19.71 -11.55 14.48
C GLU A 32 19.82 -11.90 13.01
N ILE A 33 20.78 -12.78 12.70
CA ILE A 33 21.01 -13.38 11.41
C ILE A 33 19.78 -14.23 11.08
N VAL A 34 18.90 -13.71 10.21
CA VAL A 34 17.81 -14.48 9.63
C VAL A 34 18.33 -15.11 8.33
N PRO A 35 18.26 -16.44 8.18
CA PRO A 35 18.68 -17.10 6.96
C PRO A 35 17.78 -16.66 5.79
N SER A 36 18.43 -16.33 4.68
CA SER A 36 17.77 -15.98 3.43
C SER A 36 17.09 -17.21 2.86
N ASP A 37 15.76 -17.24 2.91
CA ASP A 37 14.93 -17.97 1.96
C ASP A 37 13.51 -17.42 1.99
N GLY A 38 13.03 -16.99 0.82
CA GLY A 38 11.63 -16.70 0.59
C GLY A 38 11.32 -15.21 0.54
N VAL A 39 10.83 -14.82 -0.62
CA VAL A 39 10.15 -13.56 -0.93
C VAL A 39 9.26 -13.16 0.24
N GLN A 40 9.66 -12.17 1.01
CA GLN A 40 8.86 -11.67 2.12
C GLN A 40 7.68 -10.89 1.56
N GLY A 41 6.53 -11.53 1.66
CA GLY A 41 5.24 -10.86 1.52
C GLY A 41 5.15 -9.66 2.45
N ILE A 42 4.57 -8.60 1.95
CA ILE A 42 4.25 -7.37 2.67
C ILE A 42 3.64 -7.71 4.03
N THR A 43 4.27 -7.25 5.10
CA THR A 43 3.77 -7.43 6.47
C THR A 43 2.51 -6.61 6.64
N ILE A 44 1.36 -7.24 6.46
CA ILE A 44 0.06 -6.61 6.70
C ILE A 44 -0.13 -6.51 8.22
N SER A 45 0.03 -5.30 8.74
CA SER A 45 -0.30 -4.97 10.13
C SER A 45 -1.73 -5.44 10.45
N LYS A 46 -1.83 -6.35 11.41
CA LYS A 46 -2.99 -6.94 12.11
C LYS A 46 -4.37 -6.52 11.56
N LYS A 47 -4.72 -7.04 10.38
CA LYS A 47 -6.04 -6.87 9.78
C LYS A 47 -7.01 -7.88 10.38
N SER A 48 -8.27 -7.50 10.56
CA SER A 48 -9.27 -8.41 11.11
C SER A 48 -9.38 -9.67 10.22
N LYS A 49 -9.63 -10.83 10.82
CA LYS A 49 -9.75 -12.11 10.10
C LYS A 49 -10.84 -12.08 9.00
N ALA A 50 -11.87 -11.27 9.18
CA ALA A 50 -12.93 -11.04 8.20
C ALA A 50 -12.43 -10.25 6.98
N THR A 51 -11.63 -9.21 7.18
CA THR A 51 -11.01 -8.39 6.14
C THR A 51 -10.06 -9.23 5.28
N GLN A 52 -9.23 -10.06 5.90
CA GLN A 52 -8.33 -10.96 5.19
C GLN A 52 -9.10 -11.94 4.31
N LYS A 53 -10.18 -12.54 4.83
CA LYS A 53 -11.01 -13.47 4.06
C LYS A 53 -11.63 -12.84 2.81
N ILE A 54 -12.08 -11.58 2.86
CA ILE A 54 -12.61 -10.86 1.69
C ILE A 54 -11.52 -10.67 0.64
N LEU A 55 -10.31 -10.30 1.03
CA LEU A 55 -9.19 -10.10 0.10
C LEU A 55 -8.69 -11.41 -0.49
N ASP A 56 -8.58 -12.47 0.29
CA ASP A 56 -8.14 -13.79 -0.17
C ASP A 56 -9.13 -14.41 -1.17
N SER A 57 -10.41 -14.03 -1.10
CA SER A 57 -11.45 -14.47 -2.03
C SER A 57 -11.76 -13.47 -3.16
N ALA A 58 -11.03 -12.37 -3.24
CA ALA A 58 -11.28 -11.29 -4.20
C ALA A 58 -10.71 -11.60 -5.59
N THR A 59 -11.06 -12.77 -6.14
CA THR A 59 -10.75 -13.09 -7.53
C THR A 59 -11.93 -12.70 -8.40
N ILE A 60 -11.66 -11.88 -9.43
CA ILE A 60 -12.64 -11.43 -10.41
C ILE A 60 -12.43 -12.22 -11.70
N TYR A 61 -13.45 -12.95 -12.11
CA TYR A 61 -13.42 -13.73 -13.35
C TYR A 61 -14.01 -12.94 -14.52
N PHE A 62 -13.43 -13.14 -15.68
CA PHE A 62 -13.86 -12.53 -16.93
C PHE A 62 -14.24 -13.62 -17.95
N GLU A 63 -15.17 -13.30 -18.83
CA GLU A 63 -15.46 -14.11 -19.98
C GLU A 63 -14.22 -14.25 -20.89
N TYR A 64 -14.25 -15.27 -21.76
CA TYR A 64 -13.19 -15.46 -22.72
C TYR A 64 -12.98 -14.22 -23.58
N ASP A 65 -11.73 -13.80 -23.73
CA ASP A 65 -11.32 -12.63 -24.52
C ASP A 65 -12.06 -11.32 -24.15
N SER A 66 -12.43 -11.17 -22.90
CA SER A 66 -13.22 -10.05 -22.39
C SER A 66 -12.56 -9.40 -21.18
N SER A 67 -12.75 -8.09 -21.05
CA SER A 67 -12.45 -7.30 -19.86
C SER A 67 -13.72 -6.70 -19.23
N ARG A 68 -14.91 -7.17 -19.65
CA ARG A 68 -16.20 -6.69 -19.12
C ARG A 68 -16.47 -7.30 -17.76
N LEU A 69 -16.83 -6.47 -16.78
CA LEU A 69 -17.23 -6.92 -15.45
C LEU A 69 -18.64 -7.56 -15.50
N SER A 70 -18.76 -8.75 -14.94
CA SER A 70 -20.05 -9.41 -14.73
C SER A 70 -20.80 -8.82 -13.54
N SER A 71 -22.10 -9.11 -13.42
CA SER A 71 -22.88 -8.70 -12.26
C SER A 71 -22.35 -9.28 -10.94
N GLU A 72 -21.80 -10.49 -10.99
CA GLU A 72 -21.18 -11.13 -9.83
C GLU A 72 -19.86 -10.45 -9.45
N SER A 73 -19.01 -10.16 -10.44
CA SER A 73 -17.79 -9.37 -10.25
C SER A 73 -18.09 -8.01 -9.58
N ILE A 74 -19.13 -7.32 -10.05
CA ILE A 74 -19.57 -6.03 -9.50
C ILE A 74 -19.99 -6.19 -8.03
N LYS A 75 -20.65 -7.29 -7.66
CA LYS A 75 -21.01 -7.55 -6.27
C LYS A 75 -19.78 -7.68 -5.37
N THR A 76 -18.80 -8.49 -5.76
CA THR A 76 -17.53 -8.64 -5.05
C THR A 76 -16.80 -7.28 -4.93
N LEU A 77 -16.78 -6.49 -6.01
CA LEU A 77 -16.14 -5.18 -6.00
C LEU A 77 -16.82 -4.17 -5.06
N ARG A 78 -18.14 -4.25 -4.88
CA ARG A 78 -18.85 -3.42 -3.88
C ARG A 78 -18.38 -3.72 -2.46
N ASP A 79 -18.19 -4.99 -2.11
CA ASP A 79 -17.70 -5.39 -0.79
C ASP A 79 -16.28 -4.83 -0.55
N ILE A 80 -15.43 -4.84 -1.59
CA ILE A 80 -14.09 -4.23 -1.55
C ILE A 80 -14.19 -2.71 -1.38
N VAL A 81 -15.10 -2.03 -2.08
CA VAL A 81 -15.31 -0.59 -1.95
C VAL A 81 -15.69 -0.21 -0.52
N GLU A 82 -16.64 -0.92 0.09
CA GLU A 82 -17.05 -0.66 1.48
C GLU A 82 -15.90 -0.90 2.45
N LEU A 83 -15.12 -1.95 2.24
CA LEU A 83 -13.93 -2.23 3.03
C LEU A 83 -12.91 -1.08 2.94
N MET A 84 -12.60 -0.61 1.73
CA MET A 84 -11.65 0.47 1.50
C MET A 84 -12.15 1.84 1.98
N LYS A 85 -13.46 2.05 2.02
CA LYS A 85 -14.04 3.25 2.62
C LYS A 85 -13.88 3.27 4.14
N THR A 86 -13.94 2.10 4.77
CA THR A 86 -13.75 1.95 6.22
C THR A 86 -12.28 2.11 6.61
N ASP A 87 -11.37 1.48 5.85
CA ASP A 87 -9.92 1.57 6.08
C ASP A 87 -9.27 2.48 5.03
N LYS A 88 -9.01 3.74 5.41
CA LYS A 88 -8.42 4.76 4.52
C LYS A 88 -6.95 4.50 4.17
N ALA A 89 -6.24 3.71 4.97
CA ALA A 89 -4.83 3.39 4.75
C ALA A 89 -4.64 2.20 3.79
N MET A 90 -5.71 1.44 3.49
CA MET A 90 -5.64 0.29 2.59
C MET A 90 -5.33 0.71 1.16
N THR A 91 -4.41 -0.01 0.52
CA THR A 91 -4.11 0.05 -0.92
C THR A 91 -4.37 -1.29 -1.58
N LEU A 92 -4.63 -1.31 -2.87
CA LEU A 92 -4.85 -2.52 -3.66
C LEU A 92 -3.82 -2.63 -4.79
N SER A 93 -3.32 -3.84 -5.00
CA SER A 93 -2.64 -4.23 -6.24
C SER A 93 -3.61 -5.06 -7.07
N LEU A 94 -3.97 -4.56 -8.26
CA LEU A 94 -4.91 -5.17 -9.19
C LEU A 94 -4.12 -5.94 -10.24
N GLN A 95 -4.01 -7.25 -10.06
CA GLN A 95 -3.23 -8.12 -10.92
C GLN A 95 -4.12 -8.69 -12.03
N GLY A 96 -3.85 -8.31 -13.27
CA GLY A 96 -4.57 -8.78 -14.44
C GLY A 96 -3.90 -9.99 -15.07
N HIS A 97 -4.67 -11.05 -15.27
CA HIS A 97 -4.21 -12.29 -15.89
C HIS A 97 -5.06 -12.67 -17.10
N ALA A 98 -4.46 -13.38 -18.02
CA ALA A 98 -5.12 -14.05 -19.15
C ALA A 98 -4.83 -15.55 -19.08
N ASP A 99 -5.47 -16.33 -19.95
CA ASP A 99 -5.17 -17.76 -20.11
C ASP A 99 -3.91 -17.97 -21.00
N GLU A 100 -3.45 -19.20 -21.09
CA GLU A 100 -2.26 -19.55 -21.88
C GLU A 100 -2.44 -19.48 -23.41
N ARG A 101 -3.67 -19.26 -23.89
CA ARG A 101 -3.99 -19.17 -25.31
C ARG A 101 -3.64 -17.79 -25.85
N GLY A 102 -3.05 -17.75 -27.05
CA GLY A 102 -2.65 -16.51 -27.70
C GLY A 102 -1.15 -16.21 -27.58
N THR A 103 -0.76 -15.02 -27.98
CA THR A 103 0.60 -14.54 -27.83
C THR A 103 0.80 -13.89 -26.47
N ARG A 104 2.03 -13.86 -26.00
CA ARG A 104 2.39 -13.18 -24.74
C ARG A 104 1.98 -11.69 -24.74
N GLU A 105 2.22 -11.00 -25.86
CA GLU A 105 1.90 -9.59 -26.02
C GLU A 105 0.39 -9.36 -25.96
N TYR A 106 -0.37 -10.24 -26.60
CA TYR A 106 -1.83 -10.19 -26.55
C TYR A 106 -2.34 -10.40 -25.13
N ASN A 107 -1.84 -11.42 -24.43
CA ASN A 107 -2.26 -11.75 -23.08
C ASN A 107 -1.87 -10.65 -22.07
N LEU A 108 -0.68 -10.06 -22.25
CA LEU A 108 -0.27 -8.90 -21.44
C LEU A 108 -1.24 -7.72 -21.63
N ALA A 109 -1.63 -7.43 -22.88
CA ALA A 109 -2.61 -6.39 -23.18
C ALA A 109 -4.01 -6.71 -22.62
N LEU A 110 -4.43 -7.98 -22.67
CA LEU A 110 -5.72 -8.42 -22.12
C LEU A 110 -5.73 -8.31 -20.58
N GLY A 111 -4.66 -8.77 -19.92
CA GLY A 111 -4.50 -8.62 -18.48
C GLY A 111 -4.52 -7.15 -18.04
N GLN A 112 -3.87 -6.27 -18.82
CA GLN A 112 -3.90 -4.83 -18.57
C GLN A 112 -5.32 -4.26 -18.66
N ARG A 113 -6.06 -4.57 -19.74
CA ARG A 113 -7.46 -4.15 -19.89
C ARG A 113 -8.34 -4.65 -18.76
N ARG A 114 -8.12 -5.87 -18.24
CA ARG A 114 -8.87 -6.45 -17.12
C ARG A 114 -8.61 -5.70 -15.81
N SER A 115 -7.35 -5.45 -15.47
CA SER A 115 -7.00 -4.70 -14.26
C SER A 115 -7.47 -3.24 -14.33
N GLU A 116 -7.41 -2.59 -15.49
CA GLU A 116 -7.92 -1.24 -15.72
C GLU A 116 -9.46 -1.17 -15.62
N SER A 117 -10.18 -2.19 -16.06
CA SER A 117 -11.64 -2.25 -15.90
C SER A 117 -12.04 -2.29 -14.44
N VAL A 118 -11.33 -3.07 -13.62
CA VAL A 118 -11.53 -3.10 -12.17
C VAL A 118 -11.19 -1.74 -11.54
N SER A 119 -10.03 -1.18 -11.87
CA SER A 119 -9.60 0.14 -11.37
C SER A 119 -10.62 1.24 -11.69
N SER A 120 -11.11 1.27 -12.95
CA SER A 120 -12.10 2.24 -13.40
C SER A 120 -13.41 2.13 -12.62
N TYR A 121 -13.88 0.91 -12.34
CA TYR A 121 -15.06 0.70 -11.51
C TYR A 121 -14.87 1.20 -10.08
N LEU A 122 -13.72 0.91 -9.47
CA LEU A 122 -13.40 1.33 -8.10
C LEU A 122 -13.30 2.86 -7.99
N ILE A 123 -12.69 3.53 -8.99
CA ILE A 123 -12.62 4.99 -9.08
C ILE A 123 -14.03 5.59 -9.22
N ALA A 124 -14.86 5.03 -10.11
CA ALA A 124 -16.24 5.46 -10.27
C ALA A 124 -17.08 5.27 -9.00
N SER A 125 -16.70 4.32 -8.14
CA SER A 125 -17.29 4.08 -6.82
C SER A 125 -16.79 5.03 -5.71
N GLY A 126 -15.90 5.98 -6.06
CA GLY A 126 -15.42 7.04 -5.16
C GLY A 126 -14.09 6.72 -4.45
N LEU A 127 -13.33 5.73 -4.92
CA LEU A 127 -11.99 5.47 -4.41
C LEU A 127 -10.94 6.31 -5.16
N SER A 128 -9.89 6.72 -4.46
CA SER A 128 -8.78 7.45 -5.07
C SER A 128 -7.89 6.53 -5.90
N ASN A 129 -7.52 6.96 -7.11
CA ASN A 129 -6.57 6.24 -7.96
C ASN A 129 -5.21 6.02 -7.29
N SER A 130 -4.77 6.93 -6.43
CA SER A 130 -3.52 6.82 -5.67
C SER A 130 -3.48 5.63 -4.68
N ARG A 131 -4.61 4.99 -4.43
CA ARG A 131 -4.74 3.81 -3.56
C ARG A 131 -4.75 2.49 -4.33
N MET A 132 -4.56 2.54 -5.64
CA MET A 132 -4.65 1.37 -6.52
C MET A 132 -3.48 1.35 -7.50
N GLU A 133 -2.95 0.17 -7.76
CA GLU A 133 -1.95 -0.09 -8.77
C GLU A 133 -2.44 -1.23 -9.66
N ALA A 134 -2.52 -0.98 -10.97
CA ALA A 134 -2.95 -1.98 -11.96
C ALA A 134 -1.72 -2.53 -12.68
N ILE A 135 -1.53 -3.86 -12.59
CA ILE A 135 -0.39 -4.57 -13.16
C ILE A 135 -0.92 -5.74 -13.98
N SER A 136 -0.34 -5.96 -15.17
CA SER A 136 -0.63 -7.15 -15.98
C SER A 136 0.50 -8.16 -15.90
N TYR A 137 0.12 -9.42 -15.78
CA TYR A 137 1.03 -10.57 -15.86
C TYR A 137 0.81 -11.42 -17.12
N GLY A 138 -0.20 -11.08 -17.91
CA GLY A 138 -0.56 -11.82 -19.13
C GLY A 138 -1.36 -13.06 -18.89
#